data_ded5e3643061949fb6414e464e02e4a6
#
_entry.id   ded5e3643061949fb6414e464e02e4a6
#
_cell.length_a   1.000
_cell.length_b   1.000
_cell.length_c   1.000
_cell.angle_alpha   90.00
_cell.angle_beta   90.00
_cell.angle_gamma   90.00
#
_symmetry.space_group_name_H-M   'P 1'
#
loop_
_entity.id
_entity.type
_entity.pdbx_description
1 polymer ?
#
loop_
_entity_poly.entity_id
_entity_poly.type
_entity_poly.pdbx_seq_one_letter_code
_entity_poly.pdbx_strand_id
1 'polypeptide(L)'
;MKKILIDSGPLIALFDRSDKYHQASTEFIKKNRSELITTLASVTEVLHLLDFNRNAQVDFLSWVDAGAVTVETITTDDFQSIRELIVKYSDLPMDFADACLVFLGEKMNISKVATIDRDFDVYKLKGKRSFTTYVK
;
A
#
# COMPACT_ATOMS: atom_id res chain seq x y z
N MET A 1 15.39 -7.86 -8.85
CA MET A 1 14.92 -6.48 -8.60
C MET A 1 14.33 -6.39 -7.21
N LYS A 2 14.65 -5.34 -6.47
CA LYS A 2 14.08 -5.12 -5.15
C LYS A 2 12.61 -4.73 -5.28
N LYS A 3 11.82 -5.10 -4.27
CA LYS A 3 10.38 -4.85 -4.23
C LYS A 3 10.02 -4.07 -2.98
N ILE A 4 9.11 -3.12 -3.12
CA ILE A 4 8.56 -2.32 -2.03
C ILE A 4 7.04 -2.38 -2.13
N LEU A 5 6.38 -2.69 -1.01
CA LEU A 5 4.92 -2.55 -0.94
C LEU A 5 4.57 -1.06 -0.91
N ILE A 6 3.44 -0.70 -1.51
CA ILE A 6 2.97 0.68 -1.42
C ILE A 6 1.51 0.69 -0.98
N ASP A 7 1.24 1.46 0.07
CA ASP A 7 -0.07 1.64 0.68
C ASP A 7 -0.86 2.72 -0.07
N SER A 8 -2.16 2.80 0.19
CA SER A 8 -3.05 3.77 -0.45
C SER A 8 -2.68 5.22 -0.15
N GLY A 9 -2.20 5.53 1.07
CA GLY A 9 -1.88 6.91 1.46
C GLY A 9 -0.94 7.62 0.49
N PRO A 10 0.27 7.08 0.24
CA PRO A 10 1.18 7.68 -0.74
C PRO A 10 0.61 7.72 -2.15
N LEU A 11 -0.19 6.73 -2.55
CA LEU A 11 -0.81 6.72 -3.87
C LEU A 11 -1.83 7.86 -4.02
N ILE A 12 -2.66 8.08 -2.99
CA ILE A 12 -3.60 9.20 -2.97
C ILE A 12 -2.83 10.52 -3.03
N ALA A 13 -1.81 10.66 -2.19
CA ALA A 13 -1.02 11.89 -2.11
C ALA A 13 -0.33 12.21 -3.44
N LEU A 14 0.10 11.20 -4.18
CA LEU A 14 0.74 11.37 -5.48
C LEU A 14 -0.20 12.05 -6.49
N PHE A 15 -1.50 11.77 -6.44
CA PHE A 15 -2.50 12.27 -7.37
C PHE A 15 -3.40 13.37 -6.81
N ASP A 16 -3.16 13.80 -5.58
CA ASP A 16 -3.87 14.91 -4.94
C ASP A 16 -2.85 15.98 -4.51
N ARG A 17 -2.74 17.05 -5.31
CA ARG A 17 -1.78 18.14 -5.05
C ARG A 17 -2.00 18.84 -3.72
N SER A 18 -3.21 18.80 -3.19
CA SER A 18 -3.54 19.42 -1.91
C SER A 18 -3.20 18.54 -0.71
N ASP A 19 -2.81 17.28 -0.95
CA ASP A 19 -2.47 16.38 0.13
C ASP A 19 -1.17 16.81 0.80
N LYS A 20 -1.16 16.76 2.12
CA LYS A 20 -0.01 17.12 2.96
C LYS A 20 1.26 16.35 2.58
N TYR A 21 1.12 15.12 2.10
CA TYR A 21 2.24 14.25 1.74
C TYR A 21 2.50 14.20 0.23
N HIS A 22 1.90 15.11 -0.54
CA HIS A 22 2.07 15.13 -1.99
C HIS A 22 3.54 15.24 -2.40
N GLN A 23 4.27 16.19 -1.82
CA GLN A 23 5.67 16.40 -2.16
C GLN A 23 6.54 15.20 -1.77
N ALA A 24 6.36 14.68 -0.57
CA ALA A 24 7.13 13.52 -0.09
C ALA A 24 6.88 12.29 -0.95
N SER A 25 5.62 12.06 -1.35
CA SER A 25 5.26 10.93 -2.21
C SER A 25 5.84 11.09 -3.62
N THR A 26 5.77 12.29 -4.17
CA THR A 26 6.35 12.59 -5.49
C THR A 26 7.86 12.36 -5.50
N GLU A 27 8.56 12.83 -4.46
CA GLU A 27 10.02 12.62 -4.35
C GLU A 27 10.37 11.15 -4.19
N PHE A 28 9.60 10.41 -3.39
CA PHE A 28 9.81 8.98 -3.24
C PHE A 28 9.70 8.28 -4.61
N ILE A 29 8.66 8.56 -5.38
CA ILE A 29 8.46 7.93 -6.70
C ILE A 29 9.60 8.29 -7.64
N LYS A 30 10.06 9.55 -7.65
CA LYS A 30 11.16 9.99 -8.52
C LYS A 30 12.47 9.28 -8.22
N LYS A 31 12.76 9.01 -6.95
CA LYS A 31 14.01 8.40 -6.50
C LYS A 31 13.97 6.88 -6.50
N ASN A 32 12.77 6.31 -6.48
CA ASN A 32 12.60 4.87 -6.35
C ASN A 32 13.12 4.12 -7.58
N ARG A 33 13.85 3.04 -7.33
CA ARG A 33 14.33 2.11 -8.36
C ARG A 33 13.82 0.68 -8.15
N SER A 34 12.98 0.49 -7.15
CA SER A 34 12.41 -0.81 -6.80
C SER A 34 11.09 -0.99 -7.53
N GLU A 35 10.68 -2.25 -7.69
CA GLU A 35 9.33 -2.57 -8.16
C GLU A 35 8.33 -2.28 -7.05
N LEU A 36 7.31 -1.50 -7.35
CA LEU A 36 6.24 -1.20 -6.40
C LEU A 36 5.14 -2.25 -6.51
N ILE A 37 4.70 -2.75 -5.37
CA ILE A 37 3.69 -3.81 -5.26
C ILE A 37 2.53 -3.31 -4.40
N THR A 38 1.31 -3.47 -4.89
CA THR A 38 0.11 -3.17 -4.11
C THR A 38 -0.96 -4.22 -4.36
N THR A 39 -2.15 -4.01 -3.81
CA THR A 39 -3.29 -4.91 -3.97
C THR A 39 -4.47 -4.19 -4.59
N LEU A 40 -5.43 -4.95 -5.09
CA LEU A 40 -6.68 -4.39 -5.60
C LEU A 40 -7.46 -3.68 -4.49
N ALA A 41 -7.35 -4.15 -3.24
CA ALA A 41 -7.97 -3.48 -2.10
C ALA A 41 -7.44 -2.04 -1.95
N SER A 42 -6.12 -1.86 -2.05
CA SER A 42 -5.52 -0.52 -2.00
C SER A 42 -5.93 0.33 -3.20
N VAL A 43 -5.99 -0.24 -4.40
CA VAL A 43 -6.46 0.47 -5.59
C VAL A 43 -7.89 0.98 -5.40
N THR A 44 -8.76 0.13 -4.86
CA THR A 44 -10.16 0.48 -4.57
C THR A 44 -10.23 1.65 -3.60
N GLU A 45 -9.44 1.61 -2.53
CA GLU A 45 -9.39 2.69 -1.54
C GLU A 45 -8.92 4.00 -2.15
N VAL A 46 -7.88 3.95 -2.99
CA VAL A 46 -7.37 5.14 -3.69
C VAL A 46 -8.47 5.77 -4.54
N LEU A 47 -9.16 4.97 -5.35
CA LEU A 47 -10.23 5.48 -6.21
C LEU A 47 -11.38 6.07 -5.41
N HIS A 48 -11.73 5.43 -4.29
CA HIS A 48 -12.77 5.95 -3.40
C HIS A 48 -12.38 7.33 -2.83
N LEU A 49 -11.15 7.45 -2.34
CA LEU A 49 -10.70 8.68 -1.71
C LEU A 49 -10.32 9.79 -2.70
N LEU A 50 -10.17 9.46 -3.99
CA LEU A 50 -10.01 10.44 -5.06
C LEU A 50 -11.32 10.76 -5.79
N ASP A 51 -12.47 10.36 -5.25
CA ASP A 51 -13.76 10.50 -5.94
C ASP A 51 -14.21 11.97 -6.12
N PHE A 52 -13.59 12.91 -5.40
CA PHE A 52 -13.82 14.33 -5.56
C PHE A 52 -13.22 14.90 -6.86
N ASN A 53 -12.38 14.15 -7.55
CA ASN A 53 -11.68 14.60 -8.75
C ASN A 53 -11.55 13.45 -9.77
N ARG A 54 -12.44 13.45 -10.77
CA ARG A 54 -12.47 12.41 -11.79
C ARG A 54 -11.15 12.35 -12.58
N ASN A 55 -10.54 13.50 -12.85
CA ASN A 55 -9.27 13.53 -13.59
C ASN A 55 -8.16 12.85 -12.79
N ALA A 56 -8.12 13.03 -11.48
CA ALA A 56 -7.15 12.36 -10.61
C ALA A 56 -7.35 10.84 -10.64
N GLN A 57 -8.60 10.37 -10.60
CA GLN A 57 -8.89 8.93 -10.71
C GLN A 57 -8.41 8.37 -12.05
N VAL A 58 -8.68 9.07 -13.15
CA VAL A 58 -8.27 8.63 -14.48
C VAL A 58 -6.75 8.61 -14.60
N ASP A 59 -6.07 9.64 -14.10
CA ASP A 59 -4.61 9.72 -14.12
C ASP A 59 -3.99 8.59 -13.31
N PHE A 60 -4.55 8.28 -12.14
CA PHE A 60 -4.09 7.16 -11.32
C PHE A 60 -4.22 5.84 -12.08
N LEU A 61 -5.38 5.58 -12.68
CA LEU A 61 -5.60 4.35 -13.44
C LEU A 61 -4.67 4.24 -14.65
N SER A 62 -4.40 5.36 -15.34
CA SER A 62 -3.45 5.38 -16.44
C SER A 62 -2.03 5.05 -15.99
N TRP A 63 -1.65 5.55 -14.82
CA TRP A 63 -0.35 5.29 -14.21
C TRP A 63 -0.19 3.80 -13.85
N VAL A 64 -1.23 3.19 -13.30
CA VAL A 64 -1.26 1.75 -13.00
C VAL A 64 -1.20 0.94 -14.30
N ASP A 65 -2.00 1.31 -15.29
CA ASP A 65 -2.04 0.64 -16.60
C ASP A 65 -0.68 0.68 -17.32
N ALA A 66 0.06 1.76 -17.14
CA ALA A 66 1.39 1.92 -17.71
C ALA A 66 2.47 1.06 -17.02
N GLY A 67 2.11 0.34 -15.95
CA GLY A 67 3.04 -0.57 -15.27
C GLY A 67 3.83 0.04 -14.14
N ALA A 68 3.46 1.23 -13.67
CA ALA A 68 4.20 1.92 -12.61
C ALA A 68 4.13 1.17 -11.26
N VAL A 69 3.07 0.41 -11.05
CA VAL A 69 2.91 -0.43 -9.87
C VAL A 69 2.32 -1.77 -10.29
N THR A 70 2.76 -2.84 -9.65
CA THR A 70 2.22 -4.19 -9.87
C THR A 70 1.10 -4.44 -8.86
N VAL A 71 -0.08 -4.79 -9.35
CA VAL A 71 -1.23 -5.13 -8.49
C VAL A 71 -1.25 -6.64 -8.32
N GLU A 72 -0.88 -7.12 -7.15
CA GLU A 72 -0.84 -8.55 -6.83
C GLU A 72 -2.22 -9.07 -6.47
N THR A 73 -2.47 -10.32 -6.83
CA THR A 73 -3.76 -10.98 -6.64
C THR A 73 -3.91 -11.50 -5.21
N ILE A 74 -5.08 -11.26 -4.62
CA ILE A 74 -5.55 -11.91 -3.40
C ILE A 74 -6.66 -12.86 -3.81
N THR A 75 -6.56 -14.12 -3.44
CA THR A 75 -7.55 -15.15 -3.78
C THR A 75 -8.34 -15.58 -2.55
N THR A 76 -9.38 -16.37 -2.79
CA THR A 76 -10.20 -16.92 -1.69
C THR A 76 -9.35 -17.70 -0.69
N ASP A 77 -8.32 -18.42 -1.17
CA ASP A 77 -7.46 -19.23 -0.30
C ASP A 77 -6.63 -18.39 0.68
N ASP A 78 -6.47 -17.09 0.40
CA ASP A 78 -5.68 -16.18 1.23
C ASP A 78 -6.50 -15.60 2.40
N PHE A 79 -7.81 -15.72 2.36
CA PHE A 79 -8.70 -15.05 3.32
C PHE A 79 -8.54 -15.55 4.76
N GLN A 80 -8.19 -16.81 4.96
CA GLN A 80 -7.95 -17.31 6.31
C GLN A 80 -6.77 -16.57 6.96
N SER A 81 -5.65 -16.43 6.25
CA SER A 81 -4.48 -15.73 6.75
C SER A 81 -4.75 -14.25 7.00
N ILE A 82 -5.51 -13.61 6.09
CA ILE A 82 -5.88 -12.20 6.22
C ILE A 82 -6.80 -12.00 7.44
N ARG A 83 -7.77 -12.90 7.63
CA ARG A 83 -8.66 -12.88 8.79
C ARG A 83 -7.85 -12.97 10.10
N GLU A 84 -6.88 -13.86 10.14
CA GLU A 84 -6.01 -14.03 11.32
C GLU A 84 -5.24 -12.77 11.65
N LEU A 85 -4.78 -12.03 10.64
CA LEU A 85 -4.11 -10.74 10.84
C LEU A 85 -5.05 -9.71 11.46
N ILE A 86 -6.28 -9.61 10.95
CA ILE A 86 -7.27 -8.67 11.49
C ILE A 86 -7.60 -8.98 12.94
N VAL A 87 -7.72 -10.27 13.29
CA VAL A 87 -7.95 -10.70 14.67
C VAL A 87 -6.74 -10.35 15.55
N LYS A 88 -5.54 -10.64 15.07
CA LYS A 88 -4.30 -10.37 15.81
C LYS A 88 -4.14 -8.89 16.15
N TYR A 89 -4.50 -8.01 15.22
CA TYR A 89 -4.37 -6.56 15.39
C TYR A 89 -5.71 -5.88 15.65
N SER A 90 -6.62 -6.57 16.35
CA SER A 90 -7.97 -6.05 16.63
C SER A 90 -7.99 -4.78 17.47
N ASP A 91 -6.90 -4.50 18.21
CA ASP A 91 -6.75 -3.28 18.99
C ASP A 91 -6.34 -2.08 18.14
N LEU A 92 -6.00 -2.30 16.88
CA LEU A 92 -5.62 -1.26 15.93
C LEU A 92 -6.70 -1.16 14.85
N PRO A 93 -6.79 0.00 14.18
CA PRO A 93 -7.73 0.12 13.07
C PRO A 93 -7.20 -0.53 11.79
N MET A 94 -6.71 -1.79 11.88
CA MET A 94 -6.27 -2.53 10.71
C MET A 94 -7.48 -2.82 9.82
N ASP A 95 -7.55 -2.17 8.66
CA ASP A 95 -8.59 -2.44 7.69
C ASP A 95 -8.15 -3.56 6.74
N PHE A 96 -9.05 -3.93 5.82
CA PHE A 96 -8.78 -5.00 4.87
C PHE A 96 -7.58 -4.70 3.97
N ALA A 97 -7.45 -3.46 3.50
CA ALA A 97 -6.33 -3.09 2.63
C ALA A 97 -4.99 -3.21 3.37
N ASP A 98 -4.92 -2.78 4.63
CA ASP A 98 -3.73 -2.96 5.46
C ASP A 98 -3.39 -4.43 5.63
N ALA A 99 -4.40 -5.24 5.96
CA ALA A 99 -4.21 -6.67 6.18
C ALA A 99 -3.72 -7.37 4.91
N CYS A 100 -4.22 -6.97 3.74
CA CYS A 100 -3.77 -7.51 2.46
C CYS A 100 -2.30 -7.18 2.20
N LEU A 101 -1.86 -5.97 2.50
CA LEU A 101 -0.45 -5.58 2.31
C LEU A 101 0.47 -6.35 3.28
N VAL A 102 0.09 -6.47 4.54
CA VAL A 102 0.88 -7.24 5.51
C VAL A 102 0.97 -8.70 5.06
N PHE A 103 -0.15 -9.26 4.60
CA PHE A 103 -0.18 -10.63 4.07
C PHE A 103 0.78 -10.79 2.88
N LEU A 104 0.77 -9.86 1.93
CA LEU A 104 1.69 -9.91 0.80
C LEU A 104 3.14 -9.81 1.25
N GLY A 105 3.43 -8.96 2.23
CA GLY A 105 4.76 -8.85 2.79
C GLY A 105 5.26 -10.18 3.32
N GLU A 106 4.41 -10.91 4.03
CA GLU A 106 4.75 -12.26 4.51
C GLU A 106 4.91 -13.25 3.38
N LYS A 107 3.96 -13.30 2.45
CA LYS A 107 3.95 -14.26 1.34
C LYS A 107 5.13 -14.08 0.40
N MET A 108 5.46 -12.83 0.07
CA MET A 108 6.51 -12.48 -0.90
C MET A 108 7.84 -12.15 -0.24
N ASN A 109 7.91 -12.20 1.08
CA ASN A 109 9.09 -11.84 1.86
C ASN A 109 9.55 -10.40 1.57
N ILE A 110 8.60 -9.47 1.58
CA ILE A 110 8.85 -8.05 1.38
C ILE A 110 8.67 -7.33 2.71
N SER A 111 9.72 -6.70 3.22
CA SER A 111 9.70 -5.98 4.51
C SER A 111 9.70 -4.46 4.35
N LYS A 112 9.74 -3.96 3.12
CA LYS A 112 9.76 -2.52 2.86
C LYS A 112 8.38 -2.07 2.40
N VAL A 113 7.88 -1.00 2.98
CA VAL A 113 6.57 -0.45 2.64
C VAL A 113 6.62 1.07 2.55
N ALA A 114 6.11 1.63 1.45
CA ALA A 114 5.88 3.05 1.32
C ALA A 114 4.49 3.34 1.90
N THR A 115 4.43 4.09 3.00
CA THR A 115 3.21 4.39 3.72
C THR A 115 3.33 5.70 4.47
N ILE A 116 2.20 6.30 4.78
CA ILE A 116 2.10 7.42 5.72
C ILE A 116 1.38 6.99 7.00
N ASP A 117 0.98 5.73 7.08
CA ASP A 117 0.27 5.17 8.22
C ASP A 117 1.26 4.66 9.26
N ARG A 118 1.18 5.21 10.48
CA ARG A 118 2.05 4.83 11.59
C ARG A 118 1.80 3.40 12.08
N ASP A 119 0.65 2.81 11.76
CA ASP A 119 0.33 1.45 12.19
C ASP A 119 1.30 0.44 11.58
N PHE A 120 1.92 0.74 10.44
CA PHE A 120 2.96 -0.11 9.86
C PHE A 120 4.23 -0.19 10.70
N ASP A 121 4.42 0.71 11.66
CA ASP A 121 5.50 0.59 12.65
C ASP A 121 5.19 -0.50 13.69
N VAL A 122 3.93 -0.86 13.84
CA VAL A 122 3.46 -1.87 14.80
C VAL A 122 3.28 -3.24 14.16
N TYR A 123 2.77 -3.30 12.91
CA TYR A 123 2.57 -4.57 12.22
C TYR A 123 3.90 -5.31 12.05
N LYS A 124 3.88 -6.62 12.20
CA LYS A 124 5.07 -7.48 12.08
C LYS A 124 4.87 -8.56 11.03
N LEU A 125 5.94 -8.91 10.37
CA LEU A 125 6.02 -10.08 9.52
C LEU A 125 6.26 -11.33 10.36
N LYS A 126 6.18 -12.50 9.73
CA LYS A 126 6.52 -13.77 10.39
C LYS A 126 7.92 -13.68 10.98
N GLY A 127 8.10 -14.27 12.17
CA GLY A 127 9.36 -14.17 12.90
C GLY A 127 9.54 -12.83 13.61
N LYS A 128 8.48 -12.06 13.75
CA LYS A 128 8.45 -10.76 14.44
C LYS A 128 9.35 -9.70 13.78
N ARG A 129 9.62 -9.83 12.47
CA ARG A 129 10.39 -8.81 11.74
C ARG A 129 9.55 -7.56 11.54
N SER A 130 10.16 -6.40 11.75
CA SER A 130 9.50 -5.11 11.52
C SER A 130 9.52 -4.72 10.05
N PHE A 131 8.55 -3.90 9.65
CA PHE A 131 8.60 -3.24 8.35
C PHE A 131 9.57 -2.06 8.39
N THR A 132 10.27 -1.84 7.29
CA THR A 132 11.00 -0.59 7.03
C THR A 132 10.06 0.31 6.23
N THR A 133 9.77 1.51 6.76
CA THR A 133 8.77 2.41 6.16
C THR A 133 9.43 3.55 5.39
N TYR A 134 8.73 4.02 4.35
CA TYR A 134 9.15 5.13 3.49
C TYR A 134 8.01 6.15 3.39
N VAL A 135 8.32 7.35 2.94
CA VAL A 135 7.45 8.49 2.72
C VAL A 135 7.18 9.31 3.99
N LYS A 136 6.87 8.70 5.09
CA LYS A 136 6.63 9.46 6.32
C LYS A 136 7.91 9.75 7.09
#